data_43d217b95e6348c543e935db1e1066a4
#
_entry.id   43d217b95e6348c543e935db1e1066a4
#
_cell.length_a   1.000
_cell.length_b   1.000
_cell.length_c   1.000
_cell.angle_alpha   90.00
_cell.angle_beta   90.00
_cell.angle_gamma   90.00
#
_symmetry.space_group_name_H-M   'P 1'
#
loop_
_entity.id
_entity.type
_entity.pdbx_description
1 polymer ?
#
loop_
_entity_poly.entity_id
_entity_poly.type
_entity_poly.pdbx_seq_one_letter_code
_entity_poly.pdbx_strand_id
1 'polypeptide(L)'
;MDWPLNTNFVSKKELNHKHIAFSMARVPGSGHYYHGASDSGVYQVDHADEKPEAKRFTAEGHSSYILGTALNSRHLFTGGWDKNLIWWDRETGKAVRKQKAHEKWLRGVEVSPCGKQLATVSDDMVCRIWSTETGSLLAELKGHEAQTPNNYPSMLFCARYSPDGSRLATGDKVGHVVIWDTESFKPLQTLDAPGHYTWDPTARRHSIGGLRSIAFSPDGKQMYTGGIHKIGNVDHLGAKARLEIFDLETHESLAVLSGSDKCKGLVEHIEFERDGKWVVAGGGDHKGWLMFIDPSQPKIIREVPLPMHVHEFNLNEVGNQIFTVGHEKSVRLDLQV
;
A
#
# COMPACT_ATOMS: atom_id res chain seq x y z
N MET A 1 22.84 -18.38 -3.99
CA MET A 1 21.73 -18.15 -4.94
C MET A 1 21.78 -16.70 -5.35
N ASP A 2 22.08 -16.44 -6.63
CA ASP A 2 22.34 -15.08 -7.11
C ASP A 2 21.07 -14.33 -7.55
N TRP A 3 19.97 -14.58 -6.86
CA TRP A 3 18.69 -13.92 -7.11
C TRP A 3 18.59 -12.68 -6.19
N PRO A 4 18.15 -11.50 -6.66
CA PRO A 4 17.64 -11.10 -7.97
C PRO A 4 18.64 -10.37 -8.86
N LEU A 5 19.96 -10.42 -8.56
CA LEU A 5 21.00 -9.60 -9.21
C LEU A 5 21.12 -9.87 -10.73
N ASN A 6 20.89 -11.10 -11.18
CA ASN A 6 21.05 -11.52 -12.57
C ASN A 6 19.75 -11.97 -13.26
N THR A 7 18.60 -11.77 -12.64
CA THR A 7 17.34 -12.25 -13.20
C THR A 7 16.85 -11.31 -14.30
N ASN A 8 16.79 -11.82 -15.51
CA ASN A 8 16.08 -11.13 -16.58
C ASN A 8 14.57 -11.28 -16.35
N PHE A 9 13.81 -10.21 -16.61
CA PHE A 9 12.38 -10.37 -16.77
C PHE A 9 12.15 -11.20 -18.02
N VAL A 10 11.54 -12.37 -17.86
CA VAL A 10 11.31 -13.32 -18.97
C VAL A 10 10.17 -12.84 -19.83
N SER A 11 9.18 -12.20 -19.20
CA SER A 11 8.07 -11.62 -19.92
C SER A 11 7.49 -10.41 -19.18
N LYS A 12 6.83 -9.56 -19.96
CA LYS A 12 6.09 -8.39 -19.48
C LYS A 12 4.77 -8.36 -20.22
N LYS A 13 3.67 -8.50 -19.47
CA LYS A 13 2.32 -8.32 -20.01
C LYS A 13 1.75 -6.99 -19.54
N GLU A 14 1.33 -6.13 -20.46
CA GLU A 14 0.72 -4.84 -20.18
C GLU A 14 -0.78 -4.85 -20.53
N LEU A 15 -1.57 -4.22 -19.70
CA LEU A 15 -2.99 -3.96 -19.96
C LEU A 15 -3.27 -2.47 -19.73
N ASN A 16 -3.81 -1.79 -20.76
CA ASN A 16 -4.18 -0.39 -20.67
C ASN A 16 -5.59 -0.23 -20.08
N HIS A 17 -5.75 0.79 -19.26
CA HIS A 17 -7.02 1.17 -18.65
C HIS A 17 -7.41 2.59 -19.09
N LYS A 18 -8.70 2.95 -18.94
CA LYS A 18 -9.19 4.33 -19.10
C LYS A 18 -9.29 5.08 -17.77
N HIS A 19 -8.73 4.51 -16.69
CA HIS A 19 -8.80 5.01 -15.34
C HIS A 19 -7.46 4.77 -14.63
N ILE A 20 -7.26 5.45 -13.53
CA ILE A 20 -6.16 5.16 -12.61
C ILE A 20 -6.61 4.03 -11.68
N ALA A 21 -5.84 2.95 -11.57
CA ALA A 21 -6.02 1.92 -10.58
C ALA A 21 -5.17 2.25 -9.35
N PHE A 22 -5.83 2.57 -8.23
CA PHE A 22 -5.16 3.04 -7.01
C PHE A 22 -4.81 1.94 -6.01
N SER A 23 -5.54 0.84 -6.06
CA SER A 23 -5.37 -0.26 -5.11
C SER A 23 -5.68 -1.59 -5.77
N MET A 24 -5.08 -2.67 -5.28
CA MET A 24 -5.35 -4.00 -5.79
C MET A 24 -5.35 -5.06 -4.68
N ALA A 25 -6.04 -6.17 -4.96
CA ALA A 25 -6.00 -7.37 -4.15
C ALA A 25 -5.97 -8.61 -5.05
N ARG A 26 -4.86 -9.35 -4.98
CA ARG A 26 -4.66 -10.55 -5.80
C ARG A 26 -5.26 -11.79 -5.15
N VAL A 27 -5.88 -12.63 -5.94
CA VAL A 27 -6.38 -13.93 -5.49
C VAL A 27 -5.20 -14.91 -5.38
N PRO A 28 -4.94 -15.46 -4.18
CA PRO A 28 -3.84 -16.39 -3.99
C PRO A 28 -3.89 -17.59 -4.96
N GLY A 29 -2.71 -18.02 -5.42
CA GLY A 29 -2.56 -19.17 -6.32
C GLY A 29 -3.02 -18.92 -7.77
N SER A 30 -3.33 -17.67 -8.14
CA SER A 30 -3.86 -17.34 -9.48
C SER A 30 -3.26 -16.08 -10.08
N GLY A 31 -3.55 -15.83 -11.38
CA GLY A 31 -3.30 -14.56 -12.06
C GLY A 31 -4.43 -13.55 -11.88
N HIS A 32 -5.46 -13.87 -11.11
CA HIS A 32 -6.65 -13.07 -10.92
C HIS A 32 -6.46 -12.05 -9.80
N TYR A 33 -6.84 -10.80 -10.05
CA TYR A 33 -6.86 -9.73 -9.06
C TYR A 33 -8.06 -8.80 -9.28
N TYR A 34 -8.36 -8.05 -8.22
CA TYR A 34 -9.33 -6.95 -8.24
C TYR A 34 -8.58 -5.65 -8.04
N HIS A 35 -9.09 -4.55 -8.63
CA HIS A 35 -8.57 -3.22 -8.35
C HIS A 35 -9.67 -2.18 -8.20
N GLY A 36 -9.41 -1.20 -7.35
CA GLY A 36 -10.23 -0.02 -7.16
C GLY A 36 -9.71 1.15 -8.02
N ALA A 37 -10.62 1.95 -8.59
CA ALA A 37 -10.27 2.91 -9.62
C ALA A 37 -10.77 4.34 -9.39
N SER A 38 -10.20 5.28 -10.17
CA SER A 38 -10.52 6.71 -10.13
C SER A 38 -11.90 7.05 -10.68
N ASP A 39 -12.52 6.17 -11.44
CA ASP A 39 -13.88 6.30 -11.97
C ASP A 39 -14.94 5.67 -11.05
N SER A 40 -14.59 5.43 -9.78
CA SER A 40 -15.42 4.76 -8.78
C SER A 40 -15.75 3.28 -9.08
N GLY A 41 -15.11 2.69 -10.07
CA GLY A 41 -15.30 1.30 -10.49
C GLY A 41 -14.45 0.33 -9.68
N VAL A 42 -15.01 -0.86 -9.45
CA VAL A 42 -14.28 -2.05 -9.03
C VAL A 42 -14.12 -2.94 -10.24
N TYR A 43 -12.92 -3.39 -10.51
CA TYR A 43 -12.59 -4.19 -11.69
C TYR A 43 -11.95 -5.51 -11.29
N GLN A 44 -12.17 -6.52 -12.09
CA GLN A 44 -11.45 -7.80 -12.02
C GLN A 44 -10.65 -8.03 -13.30
N VAL A 45 -9.47 -8.61 -13.15
CA VAL A 45 -8.56 -8.95 -14.23
C VAL A 45 -7.99 -10.33 -13.99
N ASP A 46 -7.90 -11.15 -15.03
CA ASP A 46 -7.13 -12.40 -14.96
C ASP A 46 -5.99 -12.36 -15.99
N HIS A 47 -4.76 -12.32 -15.51
CA HIS A 47 -3.57 -12.38 -16.37
C HIS A 47 -3.21 -13.81 -16.83
N ALA A 48 -3.96 -14.84 -16.43
CA ALA A 48 -3.86 -16.16 -17.03
C ALA A 48 -4.47 -16.20 -18.44
N ASP A 49 -5.44 -15.31 -18.71
CA ASP A 49 -6.05 -15.16 -20.03
C ASP A 49 -4.99 -14.75 -21.08
N GLU A 50 -5.15 -15.24 -22.32
CA GLU A 50 -4.30 -14.83 -23.44
C GLU A 50 -4.41 -13.34 -23.73
N LYS A 51 -5.63 -12.81 -23.62
CA LYS A 51 -5.99 -11.39 -23.77
C LYS A 51 -6.72 -10.92 -22.53
N PRO A 52 -5.97 -10.53 -21.47
CA PRO A 52 -6.60 -10.07 -20.24
C PRO A 52 -7.41 -8.79 -20.47
N GLU A 53 -8.58 -8.72 -19.86
CA GLU A 53 -9.47 -7.56 -19.90
C GLU A 53 -9.87 -7.15 -18.48
N ALA A 54 -9.99 -5.85 -18.25
CA ALA A 54 -10.53 -5.32 -17.00
C ALA A 54 -12.07 -5.31 -17.07
N LYS A 55 -12.69 -6.23 -16.34
CA LYS A 55 -14.16 -6.36 -16.28
C LYS A 55 -14.68 -5.62 -15.06
N ARG A 56 -15.47 -4.56 -15.28
CA ARG A 56 -16.08 -3.76 -14.21
C ARG A 56 -17.23 -4.53 -13.56
N PHE A 57 -17.34 -4.44 -12.23
CA PHE A 57 -18.53 -4.85 -11.51
C PHE A 57 -19.71 -3.96 -11.90
N THR A 58 -20.85 -4.58 -12.20
CA THR A 58 -22.05 -3.87 -12.68
C THR A 58 -22.98 -3.41 -11.56
N ALA A 59 -22.75 -3.90 -10.34
CA ALA A 59 -23.55 -3.51 -9.18
C ALA A 59 -23.25 -2.07 -8.74
N GLU A 60 -24.24 -1.43 -8.12
CA GLU A 60 -24.06 -0.11 -7.50
C GLU A 60 -23.04 -0.17 -6.38
N GLY A 61 -22.07 0.76 -6.38
CA GLY A 61 -20.92 0.74 -5.49
C GLY A 61 -20.53 2.11 -4.94
N HIS A 62 -19.27 2.46 -5.12
CA HIS A 62 -18.72 3.74 -4.70
C HIS A 62 -19.17 4.90 -5.60
N SER A 63 -19.14 6.11 -5.06
CA SER A 63 -19.43 7.36 -5.79
C SER A 63 -18.20 8.25 -5.95
N SER A 64 -17.02 7.76 -5.56
CA SER A 64 -15.74 8.48 -5.68
C SER A 64 -14.58 7.50 -5.80
N TYR A 65 -13.34 7.98 -5.83
CA TYR A 65 -12.10 7.21 -5.95
C TYR A 65 -12.01 6.10 -4.91
N ILE A 66 -11.60 4.91 -5.33
CA ILE A 66 -11.39 3.75 -4.47
C ILE A 66 -9.90 3.58 -4.23
N LEU A 67 -9.46 3.82 -2.99
CA LEU A 67 -8.04 3.82 -2.61
C LEU A 67 -7.63 2.60 -1.79
N GLY A 68 -8.55 1.83 -1.28
CA GLY A 68 -8.26 0.61 -0.55
C GLY A 68 -9.02 -0.58 -1.11
N THR A 69 -8.31 -1.67 -1.36
CA THR A 69 -8.85 -2.93 -1.85
C THR A 69 -8.16 -4.08 -1.14
N ALA A 70 -8.93 -4.95 -0.51
CA ALA A 70 -8.42 -6.14 0.18
C ALA A 70 -9.41 -7.29 0.00
N LEU A 71 -8.98 -8.53 0.19
CA LEU A 71 -9.86 -9.70 0.08
C LEU A 71 -9.57 -10.76 1.15
N ASN A 72 -10.58 -11.54 1.46
CA ASN A 72 -10.43 -12.83 2.12
C ASN A 72 -10.98 -13.95 1.21
N SER A 73 -11.13 -15.15 1.74
CA SER A 73 -11.64 -16.30 0.96
C SER A 73 -13.03 -16.06 0.37
N ARG A 74 -13.87 -15.24 1.01
CA ARG A 74 -15.29 -15.04 0.65
C ARG A 74 -15.57 -13.70 0.01
N HIS A 75 -15.01 -12.62 0.55
CA HIS A 75 -15.36 -11.26 0.16
C HIS A 75 -14.18 -10.49 -0.42
N LEU A 76 -14.49 -9.57 -1.29
CA LEU A 76 -13.67 -8.42 -1.62
C LEU A 76 -14.16 -7.24 -0.78
N PHE A 77 -13.25 -6.42 -0.27
CA PHE A 77 -13.50 -5.21 0.50
C PHE A 77 -12.93 -4.02 -0.25
N THR A 78 -13.71 -2.95 -0.36
CA THR A 78 -13.21 -1.71 -0.97
C THR A 78 -13.58 -0.51 -0.14
N GLY A 79 -12.67 0.46 -0.09
CA GLY A 79 -12.86 1.71 0.61
C GLY A 79 -12.45 2.91 -0.24
N GLY A 80 -13.16 4.02 -0.11
CA GLY A 80 -12.93 5.15 -1.00
C GLY A 80 -13.16 6.55 -0.40
N TRP A 81 -12.97 7.56 -1.23
CA TRP A 81 -13.17 8.97 -0.84
C TRP A 81 -14.63 9.32 -0.55
N ASP A 82 -15.56 8.48 -0.96
CA ASP A 82 -16.97 8.58 -0.54
C ASP A 82 -17.19 8.17 0.92
N LYS A 83 -16.12 7.81 1.67
CA LYS A 83 -16.11 7.46 3.09
C LYS A 83 -16.78 6.13 3.40
N ASN A 84 -17.16 5.39 2.36
CA ASN A 84 -17.80 4.10 2.48
C ASN A 84 -16.82 2.95 2.44
N LEU A 85 -17.17 1.90 3.16
CA LEU A 85 -16.59 0.58 3.10
C LEU A 85 -17.65 -0.37 2.54
N ILE A 86 -17.28 -1.15 1.50
CA ILE A 86 -18.20 -2.04 0.81
C ILE A 86 -17.64 -3.46 0.82
N TRP A 87 -18.48 -4.43 1.17
CA TRP A 87 -18.25 -5.87 1.03
C TRP A 87 -18.87 -6.33 -0.30
N TRP A 88 -18.10 -7.02 -1.09
CA TRP A 88 -18.55 -7.58 -2.35
C TRP A 88 -18.45 -9.11 -2.28
N ASP A 89 -19.46 -9.77 -2.78
CA ASP A 89 -19.37 -11.18 -3.11
C ASP A 89 -18.47 -11.34 -4.33
N ARG A 90 -17.39 -12.08 -4.19
CA ARG A 90 -16.34 -12.20 -5.20
C ARG A 90 -16.78 -12.95 -6.46
N GLU A 91 -17.72 -13.88 -6.34
CA GLU A 91 -18.19 -14.70 -7.44
C GLU A 91 -19.17 -13.93 -8.31
N THR A 92 -20.06 -13.19 -7.68
CA THR A 92 -21.16 -12.50 -8.39
C THR A 92 -20.87 -11.02 -8.68
N GLY A 93 -19.85 -10.42 -8.03
CA GLY A 93 -19.57 -9.00 -8.11
C GLY A 93 -20.64 -8.11 -7.49
N LYS A 94 -21.54 -8.66 -6.66
CA LYS A 94 -22.62 -7.92 -6.00
C LYS A 94 -22.14 -7.33 -4.67
N ALA A 95 -22.53 -6.09 -4.38
CA ALA A 95 -22.34 -5.51 -3.07
C ALA A 95 -23.30 -6.18 -2.08
N VAL A 96 -22.74 -6.86 -1.08
CA VAL A 96 -23.51 -7.55 -0.03
C VAL A 96 -23.68 -6.69 1.22
N ARG A 97 -22.81 -5.67 1.38
CA ARG A 97 -22.91 -4.68 2.45
C ARG A 97 -22.23 -3.40 2.03
N LYS A 98 -22.83 -2.27 2.37
CA LYS A 98 -22.27 -0.94 2.23
C LYS A 98 -22.55 -0.14 3.48
N GLN A 99 -21.53 0.49 4.04
CA GLN A 99 -21.70 1.34 5.22
C GLN A 99 -20.72 2.51 5.21
N LYS A 100 -21.14 3.64 5.79
CA LYS A 100 -20.24 4.77 6.06
C LYS A 100 -19.24 4.32 7.12
N ALA A 101 -17.95 4.25 6.75
CA ALA A 101 -16.91 3.79 7.64
C ALA A 101 -16.16 4.94 8.33
N HIS A 102 -16.07 6.11 7.71
CA HIS A 102 -15.27 7.23 8.19
C HIS A 102 -15.95 8.59 7.99
N GLU A 103 -15.48 9.61 8.70
CA GLU A 103 -15.98 10.98 8.55
C GLU A 103 -15.26 11.76 7.44
N LYS A 104 -14.06 11.33 7.06
CA LYS A 104 -13.27 11.86 5.96
C LYS A 104 -12.90 10.78 4.95
N TRP A 105 -12.09 11.10 3.97
CA TRP A 105 -11.66 10.19 2.90
C TRP A 105 -10.96 8.95 3.48
N LEU A 106 -11.45 7.80 3.09
CA LEU A 106 -10.82 6.52 3.43
C LEU A 106 -9.62 6.32 2.48
N ARG A 107 -8.46 5.98 3.07
CA ARG A 107 -7.17 5.91 2.38
C ARG A 107 -6.68 4.49 2.15
N GLY A 108 -6.98 3.57 3.03
CA GLY A 108 -6.49 2.21 2.97
C GLY A 108 -7.44 1.21 3.61
N VAL A 109 -7.38 0.00 3.11
CA VAL A 109 -8.14 -1.17 3.60
C VAL A 109 -7.18 -2.35 3.66
N GLU A 110 -7.10 -3.01 4.81
CA GLU A 110 -6.20 -4.14 5.04
C GLU A 110 -6.93 -5.27 5.77
N VAL A 111 -6.80 -6.50 5.27
CA VAL A 111 -7.36 -7.70 5.92
C VAL A 111 -6.30 -8.39 6.77
N SER A 112 -6.65 -8.78 7.99
CA SER A 112 -5.76 -9.57 8.84
C SER A 112 -5.39 -10.91 8.18
N PRO A 113 -4.22 -11.49 8.46
CA PRO A 113 -3.80 -12.78 7.87
C PRO A 113 -4.79 -13.92 8.11
N CYS A 114 -5.50 -13.91 9.24
CA CYS A 114 -6.55 -14.90 9.52
C CYS A 114 -7.89 -14.62 8.79
N GLY A 115 -8.00 -13.50 8.08
CA GLY A 115 -9.18 -13.13 7.31
C GLY A 115 -10.38 -12.64 8.12
N LYS A 116 -10.27 -12.50 9.46
CA LYS A 116 -11.41 -12.19 10.35
C LYS A 116 -11.57 -10.72 10.68
N GLN A 117 -10.49 -9.95 10.63
CA GLN A 117 -10.49 -8.52 10.90
C GLN A 117 -10.17 -7.74 9.64
N LEU A 118 -10.73 -6.55 9.54
CA LEU A 118 -10.49 -5.59 8.47
C LEU A 118 -10.11 -4.25 9.11
N ALA A 119 -8.93 -3.75 8.81
CA ALA A 119 -8.50 -2.41 9.22
C ALA A 119 -8.79 -1.40 8.11
N THR A 120 -9.28 -0.22 8.49
CA THR A 120 -9.47 0.92 7.58
C THR A 120 -8.83 2.17 8.16
N VAL A 121 -8.17 2.96 7.33
CA VAL A 121 -7.51 4.22 7.72
C VAL A 121 -8.04 5.39 6.90
N SER A 122 -8.06 6.58 7.50
CA SER A 122 -8.72 7.74 6.93
C SER A 122 -8.06 9.06 7.33
N ASP A 123 -8.36 10.12 6.57
CA ASP A 123 -8.00 11.50 6.91
C ASP A 123 -8.68 12.01 8.19
N ASP A 124 -9.61 11.26 8.80
CA ASP A 124 -10.14 11.54 10.13
C ASP A 124 -9.20 11.13 11.26
N MET A 125 -8.02 10.59 10.91
CA MET A 125 -6.94 10.17 11.82
C MET A 125 -7.31 9.00 12.75
N VAL A 126 -8.32 8.24 12.40
CA VAL A 126 -8.74 7.05 13.12
C VAL A 126 -8.50 5.82 12.25
N CYS A 127 -7.87 4.79 12.81
CA CYS A 127 -7.93 3.46 12.23
C CYS A 127 -9.11 2.71 12.87
N ARG A 128 -9.99 2.15 12.04
CA ARG A 128 -11.14 1.35 12.51
C ARG A 128 -10.95 -0.11 12.16
N ILE A 129 -11.26 -0.96 13.13
CA ILE A 129 -11.21 -2.41 12.98
C ILE A 129 -12.64 -2.94 12.89
N TRP A 130 -12.88 -3.74 11.87
CA TRP A 130 -14.20 -4.30 11.57
C TRP A 130 -14.14 -5.83 11.54
N SER A 131 -15.23 -6.48 11.89
CA SER A 131 -15.43 -7.89 11.59
C SER A 131 -15.67 -8.08 10.10
N THR A 132 -14.88 -8.91 9.43
CA THR A 132 -15.08 -9.22 8.01
C THR A 132 -16.39 -9.95 7.74
N GLU A 133 -16.87 -10.72 8.71
CA GLU A 133 -18.09 -11.52 8.61
C GLU A 133 -19.35 -10.68 8.84
N THR A 134 -19.40 -10.00 10.00
CA THR A 134 -20.61 -9.27 10.43
C THR A 134 -20.63 -7.82 9.98
N GLY A 135 -19.47 -7.22 9.66
CA GLY A 135 -19.30 -5.79 9.37
C GLY A 135 -19.44 -4.90 10.61
N SER A 136 -19.49 -5.48 11.82
CA SER A 136 -19.53 -4.71 13.05
C SER A 136 -18.19 -4.03 13.33
N LEU A 137 -18.23 -2.82 13.86
CA LEU A 137 -17.05 -2.13 14.36
C LEU A 137 -16.58 -2.84 15.64
N LEU A 138 -15.31 -3.27 15.65
CA LEU A 138 -14.67 -3.92 16.79
C LEU A 138 -13.89 -2.93 17.65
N ALA A 139 -13.17 -1.98 17.01
CA ALA A 139 -12.37 -0.98 17.70
C ALA A 139 -12.16 0.29 16.87
N GLU A 140 -11.89 1.40 17.57
CA GLU A 140 -11.34 2.64 17.03
C GLU A 140 -9.94 2.87 17.64
N LEU A 141 -8.92 2.89 16.81
CA LEU A 141 -7.54 3.11 17.21
C LEU A 141 -7.19 4.58 17.00
N LYS A 142 -6.95 5.29 18.09
CA LYS A 142 -6.67 6.73 18.13
C LYS A 142 -5.27 6.94 18.72
N GLY A 143 -4.30 7.24 17.89
CA GLY A 143 -2.89 7.42 18.29
C GLY A 143 -2.14 8.38 17.37
N HIS A 144 -2.85 9.04 16.46
CA HIS A 144 -2.28 9.97 15.49
C HIS A 144 -2.86 11.37 15.66
N GLU A 145 -2.02 12.39 15.53
CA GLU A 145 -2.40 13.79 15.68
C GLU A 145 -3.14 14.31 14.43
N ALA A 146 -4.24 15.05 14.66
CA ALA A 146 -5.05 15.62 13.58
C ALA A 146 -4.32 16.70 12.78
N GLN A 147 -3.25 17.26 13.34
CA GLN A 147 -2.45 18.29 12.72
C GLN A 147 -0.97 17.90 12.72
N THR A 148 -0.28 18.32 11.66
CA THR A 148 1.18 18.24 11.58
C THR A 148 1.84 19.22 12.56
N PRO A 149 3.14 19.11 12.86
CA PRO A 149 3.87 20.07 13.69
C PRO A 149 3.79 21.52 13.20
N ASN A 150 3.40 21.73 11.95
CA ASN A 150 3.24 23.05 11.34
C ASN A 150 1.77 23.50 11.27
N ASN A 151 0.88 22.92 12.07
CA ASN A 151 -0.56 23.23 12.13
C ASN A 151 -1.29 23.04 10.78
N TYR A 152 -0.84 22.09 9.97
CA TYR A 152 -1.49 21.68 8.74
C TYR A 152 -2.25 20.36 8.95
N PRO A 153 -3.41 20.13 8.30
CA PRO A 153 -4.12 18.87 8.46
C PRO A 153 -3.24 17.66 8.14
N SER A 154 -3.18 16.72 9.07
CA SER A 154 -2.53 15.43 8.87
C SER A 154 -3.46 14.44 8.17
N MET A 155 -2.93 13.30 7.75
CA MET A 155 -3.65 12.24 7.03
C MET A 155 -3.06 10.91 7.47
N LEU A 156 -3.93 9.94 7.76
CA LEU A 156 -3.53 8.57 8.06
C LEU A 156 -3.58 7.76 6.76
N PHE A 157 -2.42 7.38 6.24
CA PHE A 157 -2.31 6.87 4.88
C PHE A 157 -2.35 5.35 4.75
N CYS A 158 -1.72 4.64 5.66
CA CYS A 158 -1.53 3.20 5.53
C CYS A 158 -1.74 2.45 6.85
N ALA A 159 -2.15 1.20 6.70
CA ALA A 159 -2.19 0.20 7.74
C ALA A 159 -1.61 -1.11 7.20
N ARG A 160 -0.92 -1.88 8.05
CA ARG A 160 -0.39 -3.20 7.69
C ARG A 160 -0.38 -4.12 8.90
N TYR A 161 -0.95 -5.30 8.74
CA TYR A 161 -0.81 -6.36 9.74
C TYR A 161 0.57 -7.00 9.68
N SER A 162 1.08 -7.43 10.84
CA SER A 162 2.25 -8.31 10.89
C SER A 162 1.92 -9.69 10.28
N PRO A 163 2.91 -10.43 9.77
CA PRO A 163 2.66 -11.73 9.12
C PRO A 163 1.96 -12.75 10.01
N ASP A 164 2.22 -12.73 11.32
CA ASP A 164 1.56 -13.58 12.33
C ASP A 164 0.16 -13.05 12.75
N GLY A 165 -0.19 -11.85 12.32
CA GLY A 165 -1.45 -11.19 12.64
C GLY A 165 -1.56 -10.65 14.06
N SER A 166 -0.51 -10.73 14.88
CA SER A 166 -0.53 -10.28 16.28
C SER A 166 -0.43 -8.76 16.43
N ARG A 167 0.09 -8.06 15.42
CA ARG A 167 0.28 -6.62 15.43
C ARG A 167 -0.33 -5.98 14.18
N LEU A 168 -0.74 -4.72 14.33
CA LEU A 168 -1.14 -3.84 13.24
C LEU A 168 -0.31 -2.56 13.33
N ALA A 169 0.31 -2.14 12.25
CA ALA A 169 0.97 -0.83 12.16
C ALA A 169 0.09 0.14 11.39
N THR A 170 0.04 1.39 11.83
CA THR A 170 -0.62 2.50 11.14
C THR A 170 0.36 3.64 10.95
N GLY A 171 0.33 4.30 9.79
CA GLY A 171 1.30 5.35 9.45
C GLY A 171 0.67 6.60 8.86
N ASP A 172 1.14 7.75 9.31
CA ASP A 172 0.58 9.04 8.93
C ASP A 172 1.53 9.92 8.08
N LYS A 173 1.01 11.06 7.68
CA LYS A 173 1.67 12.03 6.81
C LYS A 173 3.01 12.54 7.34
N VAL A 174 3.18 12.65 8.64
CA VAL A 174 4.43 13.17 9.22
C VAL A 174 5.48 12.09 9.45
N GLY A 175 5.13 10.82 9.16
CA GLY A 175 6.00 9.68 9.37
C GLY A 175 5.88 9.08 10.75
N HIS A 176 4.84 9.46 11.51
CA HIS A 176 4.54 8.82 12.79
C HIS A 176 3.86 7.47 12.53
N VAL A 177 4.40 6.42 13.14
CA VAL A 177 3.89 5.05 13.04
C VAL A 177 3.52 4.58 14.44
N VAL A 178 2.30 4.04 14.57
CA VAL A 178 1.85 3.38 15.80
C VAL A 178 1.65 1.90 15.53
N ILE A 179 2.21 1.05 16.38
CA ILE A 179 2.03 -0.40 16.35
C ILE A 179 1.07 -0.80 17.46
N TRP A 180 0.05 -1.53 17.09
CA TRP A 180 -1.06 -1.95 17.92
C TRP A 180 -1.07 -3.45 18.13
N ASP A 181 -1.46 -3.89 19.30
CA ASP A 181 -1.84 -5.28 19.57
C ASP A 181 -3.23 -5.57 18.98
N THR A 182 -3.37 -6.63 18.21
CA THR A 182 -4.61 -6.91 17.46
C THR A 182 -5.69 -7.61 18.28
N GLU A 183 -5.38 -8.08 19.47
CA GLU A 183 -6.33 -8.70 20.40
C GLU A 183 -6.90 -7.67 21.37
N SER A 184 -6.03 -6.90 22.04
CA SER A 184 -6.43 -5.88 23.02
C SER A 184 -6.71 -4.51 22.41
N PHE A 185 -6.30 -4.28 21.16
CA PHE A 185 -6.37 -3.00 20.44
C PHE A 185 -5.63 -1.85 21.12
N LYS A 186 -4.66 -2.17 21.97
CA LYS A 186 -3.83 -1.17 22.66
C LYS A 186 -2.56 -0.86 21.87
N PRO A 187 -2.04 0.38 21.95
CA PRO A 187 -0.73 0.69 21.37
C PRO A 187 0.36 -0.07 22.12
N LEU A 188 1.29 -0.66 21.37
CA LEU A 188 2.48 -1.35 21.88
C LEU A 188 3.70 -0.44 21.84
N GLN A 189 3.90 0.24 20.71
CA GLN A 189 5.06 1.12 20.50
C GLN A 189 4.81 2.12 19.39
N THR A 190 5.67 3.13 19.30
CA THR A 190 5.67 4.13 18.23
C THR A 190 7.06 4.23 17.61
N LEU A 191 7.08 4.61 16.31
CA LEU A 191 8.29 4.91 15.56
C LEU A 191 8.08 6.23 14.82
N ASP A 192 9.17 7.00 14.66
CA ASP A 192 9.10 8.26 13.92
C ASP A 192 10.08 8.26 12.74
N ALA A 193 9.57 8.48 11.55
CA ALA A 193 10.29 8.61 10.29
C ALA A 193 10.09 10.01 9.66
N PRO A 194 10.50 11.10 10.35
CA PRO A 194 10.20 12.48 9.94
C PRO A 194 10.86 12.88 8.62
N GLY A 195 11.82 12.09 8.15
CA GLY A 195 12.48 12.30 6.85
C GLY A 195 11.56 12.17 5.64
N HIS A 196 10.36 11.62 5.80
CA HIS A 196 9.33 11.56 4.74
C HIS A 196 8.49 12.83 4.62
N TYR A 197 8.52 13.69 5.64
CA TYR A 197 7.68 14.88 5.69
C TYR A 197 8.38 16.12 5.18
N THR A 198 7.70 16.91 4.36
CA THR A 198 8.15 18.22 3.89
C THR A 198 7.13 19.28 4.21
N TRP A 199 7.59 20.39 4.78
CA TRP A 199 6.84 21.59 4.98
C TRP A 199 7.48 22.76 4.23
N ASP A 200 6.67 23.51 3.47
CA ASP A 200 7.07 24.76 2.85
C ASP A 200 6.48 25.96 3.62
N PRO A 201 7.32 26.72 4.36
CA PRO A 201 6.84 27.85 5.17
C PRO A 201 6.57 29.12 4.36
N THR A 202 7.05 29.21 3.12
CA THR A 202 7.15 30.48 2.39
C THR A 202 6.25 30.55 1.16
N ALA A 203 6.47 29.73 0.16
CA ALA A 203 5.82 29.84 -1.14
C ALA A 203 4.35 29.41 -1.09
N ARG A 204 4.05 28.26 -0.50
CA ARG A 204 2.71 27.66 -0.49
C ARG A 204 2.10 27.53 0.90
N ARG A 205 2.89 27.56 1.96
CA ARG A 205 2.47 27.24 3.34
C ARG A 205 1.72 25.89 3.35
N HIS A 206 2.33 24.92 2.73
CA HIS A 206 1.72 23.61 2.44
C HIS A 206 2.66 22.49 2.82
N SER A 207 2.07 21.34 3.12
CA SER A 207 2.80 20.12 3.39
C SER A 207 2.59 19.12 2.26
N ILE A 208 3.67 18.53 1.79
CA ILE A 208 3.68 17.57 0.68
C ILE A 208 4.52 16.35 1.03
N GLY A 209 4.34 15.26 0.31
CA GLY A 209 5.02 13.99 0.56
C GLY A 209 4.36 13.21 1.69
N GLY A 210 5.19 12.65 2.53
CA GLY A 210 4.78 11.83 3.68
C GLY A 210 5.01 10.35 3.48
N LEU A 211 4.83 9.62 4.56
CA LEU A 211 4.85 8.16 4.57
C LEU A 211 3.59 7.64 3.85
N ARG A 212 3.76 6.65 2.96
CA ARG A 212 2.67 6.04 2.19
C ARG A 212 2.56 4.54 2.42
N SER A 213 3.66 3.89 2.75
CA SER A 213 3.70 2.44 2.87
C SER A 213 4.48 1.99 4.08
N ILE A 214 4.05 0.89 4.65
CA ILE A 214 4.68 0.19 5.76
C ILE A 214 4.72 -1.30 5.42
N ALA A 215 5.79 -1.99 5.82
CA ALA A 215 5.84 -3.45 5.75
C ALA A 215 6.61 -4.01 6.96
N PHE A 216 6.08 -5.07 7.56
CA PHE A 216 6.83 -5.88 8.52
C PHE A 216 7.71 -6.89 7.76
N SER A 217 8.89 -7.16 8.29
CA SER A 217 9.67 -8.32 7.85
C SER A 217 8.91 -9.62 8.17
N PRO A 218 9.16 -10.74 7.43
CA PRO A 218 8.46 -12.00 7.66
C PRO A 218 8.63 -12.56 9.07
N ASP A 219 9.76 -12.28 9.73
CA ASP A 219 10.03 -12.66 11.13
C ASP A 219 9.44 -11.66 12.15
N GLY A 220 8.85 -10.57 11.67
CA GLY A 220 8.24 -9.53 12.48
C GLY A 220 9.21 -8.68 13.31
N LYS A 221 10.52 -8.72 13.04
CA LYS A 221 11.55 -8.00 13.82
C LYS A 221 11.90 -6.64 13.24
N GLN A 222 11.67 -6.42 11.97
CA GLN A 222 11.95 -5.15 11.30
C GLN A 222 10.69 -4.55 10.71
N MET A 223 10.72 -3.21 10.57
CA MET A 223 9.72 -2.45 9.86
C MET A 223 10.38 -1.60 8.79
N TYR A 224 9.80 -1.65 7.61
CA TYR A 224 10.15 -0.79 6.48
C TYR A 224 9.08 0.27 6.31
N THR A 225 9.49 1.53 6.25
CA THR A 225 8.61 2.66 5.94
C THR A 225 9.00 3.24 4.60
N GLY A 226 8.01 3.58 3.78
CA GLY A 226 8.20 4.10 2.45
C GLY A 226 7.49 5.42 2.21
N GLY A 227 8.16 6.31 1.49
CA GLY A 227 7.64 7.62 1.12
C GLY A 227 8.60 8.34 0.18
N ILE A 228 8.89 9.59 0.46
CA ILE A 228 9.73 10.43 -0.39
C ILE A 228 10.70 11.26 0.47
N HIS A 229 11.87 11.58 -0.06
CA HIS A 229 12.78 12.54 0.55
C HIS A 229 12.20 13.95 0.57
N LYS A 230 12.84 14.83 1.33
CA LYS A 230 12.48 16.25 1.39
C LYS A 230 12.37 16.83 -0.02
N ILE A 231 11.23 17.45 -0.30
CA ILE A 231 10.89 18.02 -1.60
C ILE A 231 11.35 19.47 -1.62
N GLY A 232 12.13 19.84 -2.64
CA GLY A 232 12.63 21.21 -2.80
C GLY A 232 11.58 22.15 -3.42
N ASN A 233 10.80 21.63 -4.37
CA ASN A 233 9.68 22.38 -4.98
C ASN A 233 8.38 21.64 -4.71
N VAL A 234 7.50 22.23 -3.94
CA VAL A 234 6.22 21.64 -3.52
C VAL A 234 5.20 21.45 -4.66
N ASP A 235 5.48 21.98 -5.84
CA ASP A 235 4.64 21.77 -7.02
C ASP A 235 4.90 20.40 -7.71
N HIS A 236 5.97 19.69 -7.31
CA HIS A 236 6.39 18.44 -7.90
C HIS A 236 6.82 17.42 -6.85
N LEU A 237 6.47 16.15 -7.06
CA LEU A 237 7.02 15.01 -6.31
C LEU A 237 8.41 14.59 -6.83
N GLY A 238 9.23 15.56 -7.27
CA GLY A 238 10.50 15.34 -7.97
C GLY A 238 11.69 14.90 -7.09
N ALA A 239 11.49 14.71 -5.77
CA ALA A 239 12.52 14.16 -4.89
C ALA A 239 12.67 12.65 -5.08
N LYS A 240 13.80 12.11 -4.63
CA LYS A 240 14.08 10.66 -4.65
C LYS A 240 13.14 9.91 -3.73
N ALA A 241 12.83 8.68 -4.08
CA ALA A 241 12.17 7.73 -3.21
C ALA A 241 12.99 7.52 -1.92
N ARG A 242 12.31 7.39 -0.78
CA ARG A 242 12.93 7.16 0.53
C ARG A 242 12.31 5.94 1.18
N LEU A 243 13.17 5.05 1.68
CA LEU A 243 12.80 4.00 2.62
C LEU A 243 13.60 4.19 3.90
N GLU A 244 12.99 3.88 5.04
CA GLU A 244 13.68 3.81 6.32
C GLU A 244 13.34 2.49 6.99
N ILE A 245 14.35 1.85 7.58
CA ILE A 245 14.27 0.51 8.14
C ILE A 245 14.51 0.62 9.63
N PHE A 246 13.61 0.06 10.42
CA PHE A 246 13.68 0.08 11.88
C PHE A 246 13.80 -1.33 12.43
N ASP A 247 14.58 -1.47 13.49
CA ASP A 247 14.53 -2.62 14.39
C ASP A 247 13.38 -2.42 15.38
N LEU A 248 12.51 -3.41 15.50
CA LEU A 248 11.31 -3.34 16.35
C LEU A 248 11.58 -3.74 17.82
N GLU A 249 12.74 -4.27 18.12
CA GLU A 249 13.17 -4.58 19.49
C GLU A 249 13.90 -3.39 20.13
N THR A 250 14.82 -2.79 19.37
CA THR A 250 15.63 -1.64 19.86
C THR A 250 14.99 -0.29 19.58
N HIS A 251 14.01 -0.23 18.64
CA HIS A 251 13.37 0.97 18.12
C HIS A 251 14.31 1.90 17.32
N GLU A 252 15.48 1.41 16.95
CA GLU A 252 16.48 2.19 16.23
C GLU A 252 16.27 2.14 14.71
N SER A 253 16.60 3.23 14.05
CA SER A 253 16.71 3.27 12.58
C SER A 253 17.99 2.56 12.15
N LEU A 254 17.86 1.42 11.46
CA LEU A 254 18.98 0.61 10.98
C LEU A 254 19.58 1.18 9.71
N ALA A 255 18.75 1.71 8.81
CA ALA A 255 19.18 2.23 7.53
C ALA A 255 18.17 3.19 6.91
N VAL A 256 18.68 4.12 6.11
CA VAL A 256 17.89 4.96 5.20
C VAL A 256 18.38 4.69 3.78
N LEU A 257 17.47 4.22 2.92
CA LEU A 257 17.76 3.94 1.52
C LEU A 257 17.13 5.02 0.63
N SER A 258 17.89 5.45 -0.37
CA SER A 258 17.47 6.45 -1.34
C SER A 258 17.47 5.84 -2.74
N GLY A 259 16.38 6.00 -3.48
CA GLY A 259 16.35 5.68 -4.89
C GLY A 259 17.39 6.49 -5.69
N SER A 260 17.79 5.99 -6.86
CA SER A 260 18.61 6.75 -7.79
C SER A 260 17.80 7.88 -8.45
N ASP A 261 18.42 8.61 -9.38
CA ASP A 261 17.70 9.63 -10.17
C ASP A 261 16.60 9.03 -11.08
N LYS A 262 16.57 7.71 -11.24
CA LYS A 262 15.51 6.98 -11.95
C LYS A 262 14.31 6.64 -11.08
N CYS A 263 14.49 6.62 -9.75
CA CYS A 263 13.46 6.31 -8.77
C CYS A 263 13.08 7.58 -7.98
N LYS A 264 12.39 8.51 -8.67
CA LYS A 264 11.79 9.71 -8.07
C LYS A 264 10.32 9.49 -7.79
N GLY A 265 9.79 10.23 -6.82
CA GLY A 265 8.41 10.14 -6.39
C GLY A 265 8.23 9.36 -5.10
N LEU A 266 6.99 9.06 -4.81
CA LEU A 266 6.59 8.34 -3.59
C LEU A 266 6.89 6.84 -3.70
N VAL A 267 7.25 6.23 -2.57
CA VAL A 267 7.14 4.78 -2.38
C VAL A 267 5.70 4.51 -1.94
N GLU A 268 4.89 3.98 -2.83
CA GLU A 268 3.45 3.76 -2.59
C GLU A 268 3.18 2.40 -1.93
N HIS A 269 4.00 1.40 -2.23
CA HIS A 269 3.85 0.05 -1.69
C HIS A 269 5.20 -0.63 -1.44
N ILE A 270 5.25 -1.47 -0.38
CA ILE A 270 6.40 -2.31 -0.02
C ILE A 270 5.89 -3.71 0.27
N GLU A 271 6.52 -4.72 -0.29
CA GLU A 271 6.19 -6.11 -0.04
C GLU A 271 7.46 -6.96 0.08
N PHE A 272 7.49 -7.86 1.06
CA PHE A 272 8.54 -8.86 1.21
C PHE A 272 8.23 -10.08 0.36
N GLU A 273 9.27 -10.64 -0.24
CA GLU A 273 9.19 -12.02 -0.69
C GLU A 273 8.95 -12.93 0.54
N ARG A 274 8.21 -14.00 0.34
CA ARG A 274 7.68 -14.86 1.41
C ARG A 274 8.73 -15.32 2.44
N ASP A 275 9.92 -15.70 1.97
CA ASP A 275 11.01 -16.20 2.83
C ASP A 275 11.90 -15.05 3.34
N GLY A 276 11.59 -13.79 3.00
CA GLY A 276 12.36 -12.62 3.41
C GLY A 276 13.72 -12.47 2.75
N LYS A 277 13.96 -13.16 1.63
CA LYS A 277 15.23 -13.10 0.91
C LYS A 277 15.47 -11.76 0.23
N TRP A 278 14.40 -11.06 -0.10
CA TRP A 278 14.41 -9.75 -0.72
C TRP A 278 13.09 -8.99 -0.46
N VAL A 279 13.15 -7.70 -0.69
CA VAL A 279 12.02 -6.78 -0.55
C VAL A 279 11.85 -6.03 -1.86
N VAL A 280 10.61 -5.78 -2.27
CA VAL A 280 10.28 -4.87 -3.35
C VAL A 280 9.61 -3.63 -2.78
N ALA A 281 10.04 -2.47 -3.26
CA ALA A 281 9.31 -1.22 -3.11
C ALA A 281 8.91 -0.71 -4.49
N GLY A 282 7.70 -0.22 -4.62
CA GLY A 282 7.16 0.32 -5.87
C GLY A 282 6.55 1.69 -5.68
N GLY A 283 6.59 2.49 -6.76
CA GLY A 283 6.04 3.84 -6.70
C GLY A 283 6.29 4.66 -7.94
N GLY A 284 6.37 5.97 -7.76
CA GLY A 284 6.64 6.88 -8.86
C GLY A 284 6.18 8.32 -8.63
N ASP A 285 6.22 9.06 -9.73
CA ASP A 285 5.61 10.38 -9.93
C ASP A 285 4.89 10.36 -11.29
N HIS A 286 5.55 10.70 -12.40
CA HIS A 286 4.98 10.60 -13.75
C HIS A 286 5.24 9.21 -14.38
N LYS A 287 6.39 8.60 -14.02
CA LYS A 287 6.77 7.24 -14.38
C LYS A 287 6.95 6.44 -13.11
N GLY A 288 6.76 5.14 -13.23
CA GLY A 288 6.91 4.25 -12.11
C GLY A 288 8.22 3.47 -12.13
N TRP A 289 8.44 2.82 -11.03
CA TRP A 289 9.60 1.97 -10.82
C TRP A 289 9.31 0.91 -9.76
N LEU A 290 10.11 -0.15 -9.78
CA LEU A 290 10.27 -1.09 -8.69
C LEU A 290 11.74 -1.07 -8.24
N MET A 291 11.98 -1.09 -6.94
CA MET A 291 13.28 -1.23 -6.30
C MET A 291 13.34 -2.56 -5.56
N PHE A 292 14.36 -3.35 -5.84
CA PHE A 292 14.66 -4.58 -5.12
C PHE A 292 15.73 -4.32 -4.08
N ILE A 293 15.51 -4.79 -2.87
CA ILE A 293 16.33 -4.51 -1.71
C ILE A 293 16.79 -5.83 -1.10
N ASP A 294 18.08 -5.91 -0.75
CA ASP A 294 18.63 -6.98 0.07
C ASP A 294 18.43 -6.64 1.56
N PRO A 295 17.57 -7.35 2.29
CA PRO A 295 17.33 -7.06 3.69
C PRO A 295 18.47 -7.50 4.62
N SER A 296 19.32 -8.44 4.18
CA SER A 296 20.45 -8.93 4.97
C SER A 296 21.61 -7.91 5.05
N GLN A 297 21.73 -7.09 4.01
CA GLN A 297 22.63 -5.94 3.95
C GLN A 297 21.83 -4.77 3.39
N PRO A 298 21.10 -3.99 4.19
CA PRO A 298 20.12 -3.04 3.70
C PRO A 298 20.64 -2.14 2.57
N LYS A 299 20.42 -2.57 1.33
CA LYS A 299 20.85 -1.85 0.11
C LYS A 299 19.90 -2.14 -1.05
N ILE A 300 19.75 -1.15 -1.93
CA ILE A 300 19.06 -1.33 -3.21
C ILE A 300 20.00 -2.11 -4.13
N ILE A 301 19.55 -3.27 -4.59
CA ILE A 301 20.31 -4.16 -5.47
C ILE A 301 19.90 -4.03 -6.94
N ARG A 302 18.68 -3.54 -7.20
CA ARG A 302 18.18 -3.34 -8.55
C ARG A 302 17.05 -2.31 -8.59
N GLU A 303 17.00 -1.54 -9.67
CA GLU A 303 15.91 -0.63 -10.00
C GLU A 303 15.38 -0.96 -11.39
N VAL A 304 14.05 -1.04 -11.52
CA VAL A 304 13.35 -1.40 -12.76
C VAL A 304 12.35 -0.33 -13.11
N PRO A 305 12.50 0.37 -14.25
CA PRO A 305 11.53 1.36 -14.69
C PRO A 305 10.25 0.69 -15.17
N LEU A 306 9.10 1.29 -14.81
CA LEU A 306 7.79 0.92 -15.29
C LEU A 306 7.14 2.06 -16.08
N PRO A 307 6.25 1.74 -17.04
CA PRO A 307 5.67 2.74 -17.94
C PRO A 307 4.60 3.61 -17.32
N MET A 308 4.21 3.36 -16.06
CA MET A 308 3.20 4.11 -15.33
C MET A 308 3.64 4.35 -13.90
N HIS A 309 3.11 5.36 -13.23
CA HIS A 309 3.20 5.50 -11.78
C HIS A 309 2.53 4.27 -11.13
N VAL A 310 3.26 3.54 -10.32
CA VAL A 310 2.78 2.35 -9.60
C VAL A 310 2.12 2.79 -8.31
N HIS A 311 0.85 2.44 -8.11
CA HIS A 311 0.14 2.71 -6.86
C HIS A 311 0.16 1.51 -5.92
N GLU A 312 0.03 0.31 -6.49
CA GLU A 312 0.09 -0.92 -5.71
C GLU A 312 0.59 -2.08 -6.56
N PHE A 313 1.15 -3.09 -5.90
CA PHE A 313 1.54 -4.34 -6.52
C PHE A 313 1.39 -5.51 -5.54
N ASN A 314 1.31 -6.72 -6.07
CA ASN A 314 1.39 -7.94 -5.27
C ASN A 314 2.35 -8.94 -5.92
N LEU A 315 3.08 -9.63 -5.07
CA LEU A 315 3.87 -10.81 -5.44
C LEU A 315 2.95 -12.05 -5.50
N ASN A 316 3.32 -13.02 -6.32
CA ASN A 316 2.75 -14.35 -6.17
C ASN A 316 3.47 -15.11 -5.04
N GLU A 317 2.91 -16.23 -4.60
CA GLU A 317 3.37 -17.00 -3.44
C GLU A 317 4.77 -17.59 -3.63
N VAL A 318 5.21 -17.76 -4.87
CA VAL A 318 6.55 -18.27 -5.24
C VAL A 318 7.58 -17.16 -5.36
N GLY A 319 7.13 -15.90 -5.44
CA GLY A 319 7.99 -14.73 -5.63
C GLY A 319 8.56 -14.59 -7.06
N ASN A 320 7.98 -15.28 -8.05
CA ASN A 320 8.45 -15.20 -9.44
C ASN A 320 7.55 -14.38 -10.37
N GLN A 321 6.48 -13.79 -9.85
CA GLN A 321 5.59 -12.90 -10.58
C GLN A 321 5.26 -11.67 -9.73
N ILE A 322 5.24 -10.51 -10.38
CA ILE A 322 4.81 -9.24 -9.79
C ILE A 322 3.66 -8.69 -10.63
N PHE A 323 2.54 -8.44 -9.98
CA PHE A 323 1.37 -7.82 -10.58
C PHE A 323 1.31 -6.38 -10.08
N THR A 324 1.30 -5.41 -10.98
CA THR A 324 1.30 -3.98 -10.63
C THR A 324 0.11 -3.26 -11.22
N VAL A 325 -0.43 -2.29 -10.51
CA VAL A 325 -1.47 -1.38 -10.99
C VAL A 325 -1.04 0.07 -10.79
N GLY A 326 -1.55 0.96 -11.63
CA GLY A 326 -1.19 2.37 -11.54
C GLY A 326 -1.95 3.26 -12.52
N HIS A 327 -1.30 4.32 -12.99
CA HIS A 327 -1.90 5.28 -13.91
C HIS A 327 -2.17 4.63 -15.27
N GLU A 328 -3.47 4.44 -15.57
CA GLU A 328 -4.00 3.99 -16.87
C GLU A 328 -3.42 2.65 -17.37
N LYS A 329 -2.74 1.92 -16.48
CA LYS A 329 -2.06 0.68 -16.87
C LYS A 329 -1.91 -0.29 -15.70
N SER A 330 -1.93 -1.59 -16.01
CA SER A 330 -1.39 -2.65 -15.15
C SER A 330 -0.33 -3.44 -15.89
N VAL A 331 0.63 -3.98 -15.14
CA VAL A 331 1.75 -4.73 -15.69
C VAL A 331 1.98 -5.99 -14.85
N ARG A 332 2.06 -7.14 -15.52
CA ARG A 332 2.61 -8.36 -14.93
C ARG A 332 4.05 -8.54 -15.40
N LEU A 333 4.92 -8.75 -14.44
CA LEU A 333 6.32 -9.10 -14.68
C LEU A 333 6.54 -10.55 -14.26
N ASP A 334 7.11 -11.37 -15.14
CA ASP A 334 7.54 -12.72 -14.82
C ASP A 334 9.06 -12.69 -14.62
N LEU A 335 9.51 -13.17 -13.48
CA LEU A 335 10.91 -13.24 -13.09
C LEU A 335 11.45 -14.63 -13.40
N GLN A 336 12.66 -14.71 -13.94
CA GLN A 336 13.36 -15.97 -14.08
C GLN A 336 13.93 -16.36 -12.69
N VAL A 337 13.41 -17.41 -12.10
CA VAL A 337 13.91 -17.97 -10.83
C VAL A 337 14.96 -19.02 -11.11
#